data_8a8cccbe148b3ea1ccfcbd79add310b7
#
_entry.id   8a8cccbe148b3ea1ccfcbd79add310b7
#
_cell.length_a   1.000
_cell.length_b   1.000
_cell.length_c   1.000
_cell.angle_alpha   90.00
_cell.angle_beta   90.00
_cell.angle_gamma   90.00
#
_symmetry.space_group_name_H-M   'P 1'
#
loop_
_entity.id
_entity.type
_entity.pdbx_description
1 polymer ?
#
loop_
_entity_poly.entity_id
_entity_poly.type
_entity_poly.pdbx_seq_one_letter_code
_entity_poly.pdbx_strand_id
1 'polypeptide(L)'
;MDGRQDGPFPFIRSIGTACLAACMLAGAKTPAHTQAGAKMIAMETMKVGSAPADFDFARTGQGGASQWVVVDDATAASKLAIEQSSTDRTDNRFPLAIYQPVTAKNVEVAIRFKPVAGKVDQAGGIAVRVTSPNDYYLVRANALEDNVRFYRIVKGRREQLATANVKVASGEWHSLGLKAENDRFTVVFNGKTLHSTSDRALPGPGRVALWTKSDSVTRFDQISIRILP
;
A
#
# COMPACT_ATOMS: atom_id res chain seq x y z
N MET A 1 11.54 -75.79 -39.08
CA MET A 1 10.65 -76.79 -38.50
C MET A 1 9.65 -75.97 -37.68
N ASP A 2 8.57 -75.71 -38.34
CA ASP A 2 7.29 -76.46 -38.29
C ASP A 2 6.55 -75.98 -36.99
N GLY A 3 5.39 -75.52 -36.99
CA GLY A 3 4.28 -75.52 -37.93
C GLY A 3 3.04 -75.01 -37.17
N ARG A 4 2.22 -74.29 -37.90
CA ARG A 4 0.74 -74.45 -38.01
C ARG A 4 -0.09 -74.49 -36.71
N GLN A 5 -1.24 -73.94 -36.62
CA GLN A 5 -2.29 -73.38 -37.52
C GLN A 5 -3.52 -73.11 -36.63
N ASP A 6 -4.23 -72.08 -37.05
CA ASP A 6 -5.71 -72.00 -37.21
C ASP A 6 -6.67 -72.02 -36.02
N GLY A 7 -7.33 -70.99 -35.84
CA GLY A 7 -8.64 -70.44 -35.85
C GLY A 7 -9.86 -71.26 -35.34
N PRO A 8 -11.13 -70.85 -35.47
CA PRO A 8 -11.71 -69.51 -35.35
C PRO A 8 -12.89 -69.41 -34.30
N PHE A 9 -13.33 -68.20 -34.02
CA PHE A 9 -14.62 -67.69 -33.46
C PHE A 9 -15.72 -68.64 -32.90
N PRO A 10 -16.55 -68.18 -31.90
CA PRO A 10 -17.58 -67.17 -32.21
C PRO A 10 -17.91 -66.11 -31.11
N PHE A 11 -18.56 -65.05 -31.60
CA PHE A 11 -19.23 -64.00 -30.89
C PHE A 11 -20.23 -64.51 -29.85
N ILE A 12 -20.18 -63.87 -28.63
CA ILE A 12 -21.34 -63.74 -27.75
C ILE A 12 -21.48 -62.28 -27.33
N ARG A 13 -22.56 -61.68 -27.81
CA ARG A 13 -23.05 -60.35 -27.34
C ARG A 13 -23.63 -60.55 -25.96
N SER A 14 -23.10 -59.75 -24.95
CA SER A 14 -23.76 -59.57 -23.69
C SER A 14 -24.14 -58.11 -23.56
N ILE A 15 -25.42 -57.84 -23.48
CA ILE A 15 -26.03 -56.56 -23.25
C ILE A 15 -25.94 -56.33 -21.76
N GLY A 16 -25.01 -55.48 -21.34
CA GLY A 16 -24.90 -55.04 -19.95
C GLY A 16 -25.51 -53.65 -19.77
N THR A 17 -26.59 -53.61 -19.06
CA THR A 17 -27.33 -52.39 -18.65
C THR A 17 -26.44 -51.47 -17.84
N ALA A 18 -26.14 -50.27 -18.39
CA ALA A 18 -25.41 -49.24 -17.66
C ALA A 18 -26.35 -48.52 -16.71
N CYS A 19 -26.19 -48.73 -15.39
CA CYS A 19 -26.78 -47.88 -14.37
C CYS A 19 -26.00 -46.58 -14.30
N LEU A 20 -26.58 -45.45 -14.79
CA LEU A 20 -26.08 -44.12 -14.52
C LEU A 20 -26.37 -43.76 -13.04
N ALA A 21 -25.37 -43.85 -12.21
CA ALA A 21 -25.40 -43.20 -10.88
C ALA A 21 -25.13 -41.71 -11.06
N ALA A 22 -26.18 -40.89 -10.97
CA ALA A 22 -26.07 -39.44 -10.93
C ALA A 22 -25.52 -39.03 -9.56
N CYS A 23 -24.22 -38.78 -9.43
CA CYS A 23 -23.64 -38.09 -8.30
C CYS A 23 -24.09 -36.62 -8.34
N MET A 24 -25.08 -36.26 -7.52
CA MET A 24 -25.38 -34.85 -7.20
C MET A 24 -24.25 -34.29 -6.34
N LEU A 25 -23.33 -33.57 -6.96
CA LEU A 25 -22.39 -32.71 -6.25
C LEU A 25 -23.19 -31.54 -5.68
N ALA A 26 -23.51 -31.64 -4.40
CA ALA A 26 -23.98 -30.48 -3.62
C ALA A 26 -22.84 -29.45 -3.57
N GLY A 27 -22.88 -28.48 -4.47
CA GLY A 27 -21.96 -27.35 -4.46
C GLY A 27 -22.19 -26.54 -3.19
N ALA A 28 -21.31 -26.70 -2.20
CA ALA A 28 -21.23 -25.80 -1.06
C ALA A 28 -20.90 -24.41 -1.60
N LYS A 29 -21.88 -23.50 -1.62
CA LYS A 29 -21.66 -22.07 -1.86
C LYS A 29 -20.82 -21.55 -0.70
N THR A 30 -19.54 -21.40 -0.92
CA THR A 30 -18.67 -20.61 -0.04
C THR A 30 -19.27 -19.20 0.04
N PRO A 31 -19.55 -18.65 1.24
CA PRO A 31 -20.05 -17.29 1.34
C PRO A 31 -19.02 -16.36 0.69
N ALA A 32 -19.46 -15.62 -0.31
CA ALA A 32 -18.67 -14.56 -0.91
C ALA A 32 -18.40 -13.54 0.21
N HIS A 33 -17.19 -13.55 0.74
CA HIS A 33 -16.70 -12.46 1.57
C HIS A 33 -16.73 -11.22 0.67
N THR A 34 -17.69 -10.34 0.91
CA THR A 34 -17.74 -9.04 0.27
C THR A 34 -16.49 -8.30 0.74
N GLN A 35 -15.41 -8.36 -0.04
CA GLN A 35 -14.25 -7.51 0.18
C GLN A 35 -14.73 -6.07 0.09
N ALA A 36 -14.72 -5.36 1.21
CA ALA A 36 -15.01 -3.93 1.21
C ALA A 36 -14.10 -3.28 0.16
N GLY A 37 -14.70 -2.62 -0.83
CA GLY A 37 -13.98 -2.00 -1.92
C GLY A 37 -12.95 -0.99 -1.39
N ALA A 38 -11.81 -0.88 -2.04
CA ALA A 38 -10.85 0.17 -1.73
C ALA A 38 -11.47 1.54 -2.04
N LYS A 39 -11.39 2.47 -1.09
CA LYS A 39 -11.76 3.87 -1.32
C LYS A 39 -10.59 4.59 -1.97
N MET A 40 -10.80 5.08 -3.19
CA MET A 40 -9.87 6.01 -3.83
C MET A 40 -10.15 7.43 -3.36
N ILE A 41 -9.12 8.20 -3.05
CA ILE A 41 -9.27 9.64 -2.81
C ILE A 41 -9.46 10.33 -4.16
N ALA A 42 -10.60 11.03 -4.29
CA ALA A 42 -11.02 11.68 -5.53
C ALA A 42 -10.21 12.96 -5.79
N MET A 43 -9.07 12.81 -6.46
CA MET A 43 -8.16 13.92 -6.79
C MET A 43 -8.81 14.94 -7.74
N GLU A 44 -9.63 14.46 -8.66
CA GLU A 44 -10.30 15.25 -9.70
C GLU A 44 -11.26 16.32 -9.17
N THR A 45 -11.70 16.20 -7.92
CA THR A 45 -12.56 17.19 -7.25
C THR A 45 -11.78 18.27 -6.52
N MET A 46 -10.45 18.16 -6.43
CA MET A 46 -9.62 19.09 -5.70
C MET A 46 -9.25 20.31 -6.56
N LYS A 47 -9.08 21.46 -5.92
CA LYS A 47 -8.73 22.71 -6.60
C LYS A 47 -7.21 22.94 -6.56
N VAL A 48 -6.61 23.15 -7.72
CA VAL A 48 -5.18 23.51 -7.82
C VAL A 48 -4.88 24.79 -7.03
N GLY A 49 -3.75 24.79 -6.34
CA GLY A 49 -3.30 25.89 -5.49
C GLY A 49 -3.93 25.92 -4.10
N SER A 50 -4.90 25.06 -3.81
CA SER A 50 -5.50 24.95 -2.47
C SER A 50 -4.90 23.79 -1.66
N ALA A 51 -5.09 23.81 -0.37
CA ALA A 51 -4.82 22.66 0.49
C ALA A 51 -5.75 21.49 0.10
N PRO A 52 -5.26 20.22 0.11
CA PRO A 52 -6.10 19.08 -0.21
C PRO A 52 -7.23 18.92 0.82
N ALA A 53 -8.44 18.69 0.30
CA ALA A 53 -9.63 18.49 1.13
C ALA A 53 -9.51 17.21 1.98
N ASP A 54 -10.21 17.18 3.12
CA ASP A 54 -10.25 16.07 4.07
C ASP A 54 -8.91 15.72 4.75
N PHE A 55 -7.89 16.58 4.65
CA PHE A 55 -6.61 16.40 5.32
C PHE A 55 -6.36 17.46 6.38
N ASP A 56 -5.92 17.04 7.57
CA ASP A 56 -5.29 17.89 8.56
C ASP A 56 -3.77 17.82 8.44
N PHE A 57 -3.09 18.93 8.72
CA PHE A 57 -1.64 18.99 8.58
C PHE A 57 -0.97 19.06 9.93
N ALA A 58 0.02 18.20 10.10
CA ALA A 58 0.80 18.09 11.31
C ALA A 58 2.29 17.89 10.99
N ARG A 59 3.08 17.78 12.03
CA ARG A 59 4.50 17.51 11.94
C ARG A 59 4.96 16.78 13.20
N THR A 60 5.78 15.73 13.01
CA THR A 60 6.63 15.18 14.07
C THR A 60 7.97 15.91 14.06
N GLY A 61 8.57 16.13 15.21
CA GLY A 61 9.90 16.72 15.34
C GLY A 61 9.91 18.25 15.25
N GLN A 62 10.94 18.80 14.63
CA GLN A 62 11.28 20.23 14.64
C GLN A 62 11.03 20.92 13.27
N GLY A 63 11.45 22.18 13.12
CA GLY A 63 11.35 22.94 11.87
C GLY A 63 10.04 23.69 11.72
N GLY A 64 9.81 24.28 10.53
CA GLY A 64 8.62 25.05 10.18
C GLY A 64 7.41 24.19 9.87
N ALA A 65 6.25 24.80 9.70
CA ALA A 65 5.02 24.14 9.29
C ALA A 65 5.18 23.42 7.92
N SER A 66 4.43 22.36 7.72
CA SER A 66 4.33 21.70 6.42
C SER A 66 3.49 22.54 5.44
N GLN A 67 3.76 22.41 4.15
CA GLN A 67 3.01 23.07 3.09
C GLN A 67 2.49 22.01 2.14
N TRP A 68 1.21 21.70 2.27
CA TRP A 68 0.54 20.72 1.42
C TRP A 68 -0.41 21.44 0.48
N VAL A 69 -0.27 21.18 -0.81
CA VAL A 69 -1.01 21.87 -1.87
C VAL A 69 -1.36 20.91 -2.99
N VAL A 70 -2.48 21.16 -3.65
CA VAL A 70 -2.85 20.45 -4.88
C VAL A 70 -2.17 21.15 -6.06
N VAL A 71 -1.48 20.38 -6.89
CA VAL A 71 -0.73 20.87 -8.04
C VAL A 71 -1.14 20.15 -9.32
N ASP A 72 -0.99 20.83 -10.46
CA ASP A 72 -1.02 20.18 -11.76
C ASP A 72 0.23 19.32 -11.97
N ASP A 73 0.02 18.11 -12.47
CA ASP A 73 1.10 17.24 -12.94
C ASP A 73 0.62 16.41 -14.11
N ALA A 74 1.06 16.76 -15.32
CA ALA A 74 0.66 16.08 -16.54
C ALA A 74 0.98 14.58 -16.57
N THR A 75 1.89 14.12 -15.69
CA THR A 75 2.30 12.71 -15.56
C THR A 75 1.54 11.96 -14.46
N ALA A 76 0.75 12.67 -13.63
CA ALA A 76 -0.16 12.07 -12.66
C ALA A 76 -1.37 11.44 -13.36
N ALA A 77 -1.98 10.42 -12.76
CA ALA A 77 -3.11 9.69 -13.34
C ALA A 77 -4.34 10.59 -13.55
N SER A 78 -4.67 11.42 -12.56
CA SER A 78 -5.75 12.42 -12.61
C SER A 78 -5.31 13.79 -13.12
N LYS A 79 -4.07 13.93 -13.62
CA LYS A 79 -3.40 15.21 -13.94
C LYS A 79 -3.22 16.14 -12.74
N LEU A 80 -3.58 15.70 -11.55
CA LEU A 80 -3.44 16.40 -10.29
C LEU A 80 -2.64 15.54 -9.30
N ALA A 81 -1.90 16.21 -8.43
CA ALA A 81 -1.19 15.56 -7.32
C ALA A 81 -1.30 16.39 -6.03
N ILE A 82 -1.24 15.73 -4.88
CA ILE A 82 -0.98 16.39 -3.60
C ILE A 82 0.53 16.51 -3.45
N GLU A 83 1.03 17.73 -3.24
CA GLU A 83 2.46 18.00 -3.07
C GLU A 83 2.75 18.54 -1.67
N GLN A 84 3.76 17.97 -1.01
CA GLN A 84 4.46 18.66 0.07
C GLN A 84 5.50 19.55 -0.58
N SER A 85 5.34 20.88 -0.50
CA SER A 85 6.14 21.85 -1.25
C SER A 85 7.17 22.63 -0.41
N SER A 86 7.13 22.52 0.93
CA SER A 86 8.09 23.20 1.80
C SER A 86 9.50 22.63 1.62
N THR A 87 10.48 23.53 1.48
CA THR A 87 11.91 23.23 1.33
C THR A 87 12.71 23.44 2.61
N ASP A 88 12.05 23.42 3.77
CA ASP A 88 12.70 23.53 5.08
C ASP A 88 13.63 22.35 5.34
N ARG A 89 14.92 22.62 5.51
CA ARG A 89 16.02 21.66 5.61
C ARG A 89 16.26 21.10 7.03
N THR A 90 15.39 21.39 7.98
CA THR A 90 15.51 20.84 9.34
C THR A 90 15.46 19.30 9.27
N ASP A 91 16.54 18.62 9.64
CA ASP A 91 16.69 17.16 9.46
C ASP A 91 15.61 16.36 10.18
N ASN A 92 15.32 16.68 11.43
CA ASN A 92 14.30 15.98 12.22
C ASN A 92 12.89 16.59 12.05
N ARG A 93 12.56 17.00 10.84
CA ARG A 93 11.25 17.52 10.44
C ARG A 93 10.52 16.44 9.62
N PHE A 94 9.34 16.05 10.06
CA PHE A 94 8.54 14.98 9.41
C PHE A 94 7.11 15.47 9.17
N PRO A 95 6.84 16.12 8.02
CA PRO A 95 5.50 16.57 7.61
C PRO A 95 4.51 15.42 7.45
N LEU A 96 3.28 15.65 7.92
CA LEU A 96 2.15 14.74 7.83
C LEU A 96 0.95 15.45 7.18
N ALA A 97 0.29 14.81 6.22
CA ALA A 97 -1.07 15.12 5.79
C ALA A 97 -1.96 13.96 6.24
N ILE A 98 -2.77 14.19 7.28
CA ILE A 98 -3.56 13.18 7.98
C ILE A 98 -4.97 13.15 7.39
N TYR A 99 -5.35 12.05 6.74
CA TYR A 99 -6.67 11.87 6.14
C TYR A 99 -7.73 11.64 7.20
N GLN A 100 -8.71 12.56 7.28
CA GLN A 100 -9.70 12.60 8.36
C GLN A 100 -10.82 11.54 8.26
N PRO A 101 -11.33 11.18 7.07
CA PRO A 101 -12.50 10.32 6.97
C PRO A 101 -12.30 8.86 7.37
N VAL A 102 -11.07 8.40 7.63
CA VAL A 102 -10.77 6.99 7.94
C VAL A 102 -10.03 6.85 9.27
N THR A 103 -10.59 6.03 10.15
CA THR A 103 -9.92 5.52 11.36
C THR A 103 -10.05 4.00 11.37
N ALA A 104 -8.93 3.28 11.36
CA ALA A 104 -8.91 1.82 11.31
C ALA A 104 -7.72 1.23 12.04
N LYS A 105 -7.89 0.00 12.59
CA LYS A 105 -6.81 -0.83 13.09
C LYS A 105 -6.17 -1.62 11.97
N ASN A 106 -7.02 -2.28 11.18
CA ASN A 106 -6.61 -3.09 10.05
C ASN A 106 -6.89 -2.31 8.76
N VAL A 107 -5.86 -2.04 7.98
CA VAL A 107 -5.96 -1.20 6.79
C VAL A 107 -4.90 -1.58 5.77
N GLU A 108 -5.25 -1.50 4.52
CA GLU A 108 -4.31 -1.54 3.41
C GLU A 108 -4.34 -0.19 2.68
N VAL A 109 -3.19 0.42 2.56
CA VAL A 109 -3.00 1.71 1.91
C VAL A 109 -2.01 1.54 0.78
N ALA A 110 -2.36 2.06 -0.40
CA ALA A 110 -1.47 2.15 -1.53
C ALA A 110 -1.48 3.57 -2.09
N ILE A 111 -0.32 4.04 -2.49
CA ILE A 111 -0.12 5.35 -3.11
C ILE A 111 0.79 5.22 -4.32
N ARG A 112 0.68 6.17 -5.26
CA ARG A 112 1.81 6.53 -6.11
C ARG A 112 2.45 7.79 -5.55
N PHE A 113 3.76 7.85 -5.57
CA PHE A 113 4.51 9.04 -5.14
C PHE A 113 5.66 9.31 -6.13
N LYS A 114 6.04 10.59 -6.24
CA LYS A 114 7.16 11.05 -7.06
C LYS A 114 8.04 11.97 -6.23
N PRO A 115 9.27 11.58 -5.89
CA PRO A 115 10.26 12.48 -5.29
C PRO A 115 10.66 13.53 -6.35
N VAL A 116 10.35 14.81 -6.11
CA VAL A 116 10.58 15.88 -7.07
C VAL A 116 11.89 16.59 -6.80
N ALA A 117 12.12 16.97 -5.54
CA ALA A 117 13.30 17.71 -5.12
C ALA A 117 13.59 17.51 -3.62
N GLY A 118 14.76 17.91 -3.19
CA GLY A 118 15.28 17.91 -1.85
C GLY A 118 16.79 17.72 -1.88
N LYS A 119 17.50 18.35 -0.95
CA LYS A 119 18.96 18.21 -0.80
C LYS A 119 19.35 17.43 0.46
N VAL A 120 18.56 17.57 1.52
CA VAL A 120 18.73 16.83 2.77
C VAL A 120 18.03 15.48 2.65
N ASP A 121 16.82 15.48 2.02
CA ASP A 121 16.06 14.25 1.84
C ASP A 121 15.18 14.31 0.58
N GLN A 122 14.84 13.14 0.01
CA GLN A 122 13.86 13.00 -1.06
C GLN A 122 12.97 11.80 -0.77
N ALA A 123 12.15 11.92 0.25
CA ALA A 123 11.34 10.83 0.79
C ALA A 123 9.85 11.05 0.66
N GLY A 124 9.12 9.98 0.33
CA GLY A 124 7.67 9.89 0.41
C GLY A 124 7.24 8.65 1.17
N GLY A 125 6.13 8.72 1.92
CA GLY A 125 5.71 7.61 2.76
C GLY A 125 4.23 7.58 3.10
N ILE A 126 3.83 6.47 3.74
CA ILE A 126 2.50 6.19 4.27
C ILE A 126 2.63 5.99 5.78
N ALA A 127 1.86 6.75 6.56
CA ALA A 127 1.68 6.46 7.97
C ALA A 127 0.29 5.83 8.21
N VAL A 128 0.24 4.85 9.12
CA VAL A 128 -0.99 4.18 9.54
C VAL A 128 -1.08 4.13 11.07
N ARG A 129 -2.29 3.93 11.59
CA ARG A 129 -2.58 3.99 13.04
C ARG A 129 -2.07 5.28 13.66
N VAL A 130 -2.23 6.41 12.95
CA VAL A 130 -1.88 7.73 13.46
C VAL A 130 -2.87 8.11 14.55
N THR A 131 -2.44 8.08 15.80
CA THR A 131 -3.22 8.53 16.98
C THR A 131 -2.83 9.93 17.41
N SER A 132 -1.61 10.34 17.08
CA SER A 132 -1.07 11.69 17.27
C SER A 132 0.02 11.95 16.23
N PRO A 133 0.49 13.20 16.06
CA PRO A 133 1.67 13.48 15.24
C PRO A 133 2.95 12.78 15.72
N ASN A 134 2.93 12.18 16.89
CA ASN A 134 4.08 11.53 17.51
C ASN A 134 3.92 10.00 17.71
N ASP A 135 2.77 9.42 17.30
CA ASP A 135 2.47 8.00 17.51
C ASP A 135 1.82 7.39 16.27
N TYR A 136 2.60 6.61 15.49
CA TYR A 136 2.16 5.96 14.26
C TYR A 136 3.17 4.92 13.75
N TYR A 137 2.77 4.07 12.81
CA TYR A 137 3.68 3.28 11.97
C TYR A 137 3.90 3.97 10.63
N LEU A 138 5.10 3.85 10.08
CA LEU A 138 5.53 4.52 8.85
C LEU A 138 6.27 3.56 7.93
N VAL A 139 5.87 3.49 6.67
CA VAL A 139 6.75 3.06 5.58
C VAL A 139 7.14 4.28 4.75
N ARG A 140 8.43 4.40 4.40
CA ARG A 140 8.90 5.44 3.49
C ARG A 140 9.89 4.89 2.48
N ALA A 141 9.90 5.46 1.28
CA ALA A 141 10.95 5.28 0.28
C ALA A 141 11.74 6.58 0.12
N ASN A 142 13.04 6.51 -0.19
CA ASN A 142 13.93 7.65 -0.27
C ASN A 142 14.84 7.55 -1.49
N ALA A 143 14.79 8.56 -2.36
CA ALA A 143 15.55 8.59 -3.60
C ALA A 143 17.04 8.95 -3.40
N LEU A 144 17.42 9.65 -2.33
CA LEU A 144 18.81 9.95 -2.03
C LEU A 144 19.55 8.76 -1.36
N GLU A 145 18.79 7.88 -0.69
CA GLU A 145 19.34 6.74 0.03
C GLU A 145 19.13 5.39 -0.70
N ASP A 146 18.34 5.36 -1.77
CA ASP A 146 17.98 4.13 -2.51
C ASP A 146 17.51 3.00 -1.59
N ASN A 147 16.51 3.32 -0.73
CA ASN A 147 15.95 2.33 0.17
C ASN A 147 14.48 2.57 0.52
N VAL A 148 13.85 1.49 0.99
CA VAL A 148 12.53 1.50 1.62
C VAL A 148 12.68 1.02 3.04
N ARG A 149 12.21 1.80 4.02
CA ARG A 149 12.31 1.48 5.44
C ARG A 149 10.95 1.52 6.11
N PHE A 150 10.75 0.62 7.06
CA PHE A 150 9.58 0.57 7.92
C PHE A 150 9.95 0.92 9.36
N TYR A 151 9.15 1.77 9.99
CA TYR A 151 9.40 2.32 11.33
C TYR A 151 8.15 2.24 12.19
N ARG A 152 8.35 2.24 13.52
CA ARG A 152 7.39 2.75 14.48
C ARG A 152 7.86 4.11 15.02
N ILE A 153 6.90 4.97 15.27
CA ILE A 153 7.10 6.26 15.97
C ILE A 153 6.26 6.20 17.24
N VAL A 154 6.88 6.34 18.40
CA VAL A 154 6.21 6.36 19.71
C VAL A 154 6.76 7.53 20.49
N LYS A 155 5.88 8.43 20.94
CA LYS A 155 6.25 9.69 21.62
C LYS A 155 7.32 10.48 20.84
N GLY A 156 7.19 10.51 19.51
CA GLY A 156 8.10 11.20 18.61
C GLY A 156 9.44 10.49 18.35
N ARG A 157 9.75 9.39 19.04
CA ARG A 157 10.97 8.60 18.81
C ARG A 157 10.76 7.60 17.69
N ARG A 158 11.61 7.67 16.68
CA ARG A 158 11.57 6.79 15.51
C ARG A 158 12.49 5.59 15.71
N GLU A 159 11.94 4.40 15.56
CA GLU A 159 12.66 3.13 15.59
C GLU A 159 12.45 2.35 14.29
N GLN A 160 13.54 1.94 13.65
CA GLN A 160 13.49 1.16 12.41
C GLN A 160 13.20 -0.31 12.72
N LEU A 161 12.16 -0.85 12.07
CA LEU A 161 11.74 -2.24 12.21
C LEU A 161 12.20 -3.10 11.03
N ALA A 162 12.28 -2.53 9.83
CA ALA A 162 12.76 -3.23 8.65
C ALA A 162 13.35 -2.25 7.61
N THR A 163 14.18 -2.79 6.71
CA THR A 163 14.79 -2.04 5.60
C THR A 163 15.00 -2.95 4.38
N ALA A 164 14.88 -2.36 3.19
CA ALA A 164 15.29 -2.99 1.93
C ALA A 164 16.03 -1.95 1.09
N ASN A 165 17.21 -2.30 0.58
CA ASN A 165 17.93 -1.50 -0.40
C ASN A 165 17.31 -1.76 -1.76
N VAL A 166 16.76 -0.72 -2.37
CA VAL A 166 16.08 -0.78 -3.66
C VAL A 166 16.17 0.59 -4.32
N LYS A 167 16.41 0.61 -5.63
CA LYS A 167 16.48 1.85 -6.40
C LYS A 167 15.16 2.63 -6.32
N VAL A 168 15.26 3.91 -5.96
CA VAL A 168 14.16 4.86 -5.93
C VAL A 168 14.59 6.06 -6.79
N ALA A 169 14.14 6.12 -8.04
CA ALA A 169 14.54 7.17 -8.95
C ALA A 169 13.87 8.51 -8.61
N SER A 170 14.66 9.58 -8.55
CA SER A 170 14.13 10.95 -8.42
C SER A 170 13.42 11.37 -9.71
N GLY A 171 12.33 12.10 -9.60
CA GLY A 171 11.53 12.57 -10.73
C GLY A 171 10.60 11.52 -11.36
N GLU A 172 10.60 10.29 -10.86
CA GLU A 172 9.78 9.19 -11.38
C GLU A 172 8.65 8.80 -10.41
N TRP A 173 7.55 8.30 -10.97
CA TRP A 173 6.45 7.76 -10.19
C TRP A 173 6.74 6.33 -9.71
N HIS A 174 6.61 6.10 -8.42
CA HIS A 174 6.72 4.80 -7.77
C HIS A 174 5.42 4.43 -7.07
N SER A 175 5.11 3.14 -6.96
CA SER A 175 4.04 2.67 -6.08
C SER A 175 4.60 2.22 -4.74
N LEU A 176 3.94 2.61 -3.64
CA LEU A 176 4.24 2.20 -2.28
C LEU A 176 2.97 1.72 -1.61
N GLY A 177 3.01 0.55 -0.99
CA GLY A 177 1.91 -0.06 -0.28
C GLY A 177 2.29 -0.44 1.15
N LEU A 178 1.34 -0.27 2.08
CA LEU A 178 1.44 -0.75 3.45
C LEU A 178 0.13 -1.42 3.85
N LYS A 179 0.20 -2.72 4.13
CA LYS A 179 -0.89 -3.47 4.74
C LYS A 179 -0.60 -3.64 6.23
N ALA A 180 -1.49 -3.15 7.08
CA ALA A 180 -1.50 -3.37 8.53
C ALA A 180 -2.67 -4.27 8.89
N GLU A 181 -2.41 -5.44 9.46
CA GLU A 181 -3.40 -6.45 9.82
C GLU A 181 -3.01 -7.07 11.16
N ASN A 182 -3.79 -6.79 12.20
CA ASN A 182 -3.45 -7.11 13.59
C ASN A 182 -2.06 -6.56 13.99
N ASP A 183 -1.08 -7.41 14.25
CA ASP A 183 0.30 -7.02 14.56
C ASP A 183 1.25 -7.17 13.38
N ARG A 184 0.73 -7.57 12.20
CA ARG A 184 1.54 -7.82 11.00
C ARG A 184 1.46 -6.65 10.02
N PHE A 185 2.62 -6.25 9.53
CA PHE A 185 2.78 -5.18 8.54
C PHE A 185 3.51 -5.71 7.32
N THR A 186 2.89 -5.56 6.15
CA THR A 186 3.48 -5.96 4.87
C THR A 186 3.75 -4.74 4.02
N VAL A 187 4.97 -4.60 3.53
CA VAL A 187 5.43 -3.48 2.70
C VAL A 187 5.61 -3.96 1.26
N VAL A 188 5.01 -3.19 0.34
CA VAL A 188 5.10 -3.43 -1.10
C VAL A 188 5.68 -2.18 -1.78
N PHE A 189 6.63 -2.37 -2.69
CA PHE A 189 7.21 -1.30 -3.50
C PHE A 189 7.27 -1.72 -4.95
N ASN A 190 6.72 -0.91 -5.86
CA ASN A 190 6.63 -1.20 -7.31
C ASN A 190 6.12 -2.62 -7.59
N GLY A 191 5.04 -3.02 -6.90
CA GLY A 191 4.40 -4.34 -7.03
C GLY A 191 5.13 -5.50 -6.35
N LYS A 192 6.34 -5.29 -5.79
CA LYS A 192 7.10 -6.33 -5.11
C LYS A 192 6.95 -6.21 -3.59
N THR A 193 6.58 -7.30 -2.91
CA THR A 193 6.66 -7.39 -1.45
C THR A 193 8.12 -7.38 -1.02
N LEU A 194 8.50 -6.39 -0.22
CA LEU A 194 9.87 -6.24 0.28
C LEU A 194 10.09 -6.98 1.60
N HIS A 195 9.16 -6.82 2.53
CA HIS A 195 9.22 -7.49 3.83
C HIS A 195 7.84 -7.54 4.50
N SER A 196 7.75 -8.41 5.50
CA SER A 196 6.62 -8.50 6.42
C SER A 196 7.18 -8.57 7.85
N THR A 197 6.69 -7.70 8.72
CA THR A 197 7.21 -7.49 10.07
C THR A 197 6.06 -7.47 11.06
N SER A 198 6.28 -7.96 12.27
CA SER A 198 5.28 -7.87 13.36
C SER A 198 5.74 -6.88 14.43
N ASP A 199 4.78 -6.04 14.90
CA ASP A 199 4.99 -5.13 16.02
C ASP A 199 3.67 -4.86 16.75
N ARG A 200 3.70 -4.66 18.07
CA ARG A 200 2.52 -4.50 18.93
C ARG A 200 2.50 -3.19 19.71
N ALA A 201 3.41 -2.27 19.44
CA ALA A 201 3.55 -1.03 20.23
C ALA A 201 2.32 -0.12 20.13
N LEU A 202 1.66 -0.08 18.96
CA LEU A 202 0.44 0.72 18.73
C LEU A 202 -0.70 -0.21 18.29
N PRO A 203 -1.40 -0.88 19.25
CA PRO A 203 -2.38 -1.92 18.94
C PRO A 203 -3.76 -1.38 18.54
N GLY A 204 -4.02 -0.10 18.80
CA GLY A 204 -5.32 0.55 18.56
C GLY A 204 -5.54 1.00 17.11
N PRO A 205 -6.78 1.41 16.79
CA PRO A 205 -7.07 2.08 15.53
C PRO A 205 -6.47 3.48 15.49
N GLY A 206 -6.25 3.99 14.29
CA GLY A 206 -5.81 5.36 14.04
C GLY A 206 -6.02 5.75 12.59
N ARG A 207 -5.62 6.96 12.25
CA ARG A 207 -5.79 7.52 10.91
C ARG A 207 -4.69 7.07 9.97
N VAL A 208 -4.86 7.39 8.69
CA VAL A 208 -3.88 7.24 7.62
C VAL A 208 -3.29 8.61 7.30
N ALA A 209 -2.01 8.68 6.96
CA ALA A 209 -1.39 9.93 6.52
C ALA A 209 -0.38 9.73 5.39
N LEU A 210 -0.21 10.75 4.55
CA LEU A 210 0.97 10.94 3.73
C LEU A 210 2.08 11.53 4.59
N TRP A 211 3.32 11.19 4.27
CA TRP A 211 4.48 11.56 5.07
C TRP A 211 5.66 11.96 4.17
N THR A 212 6.42 12.96 4.61
CA THR A 212 7.70 13.34 4.01
C THR A 212 8.76 13.62 5.08
N LYS A 213 9.99 13.90 4.66
CA LYS A 213 11.08 14.27 5.58
C LYS A 213 11.78 15.54 5.09
N SER A 214 12.12 16.44 6.03
CA SER A 214 12.98 17.61 5.81
C SER A 214 12.50 18.46 4.61
N ASP A 215 13.37 18.73 3.64
CA ASP A 215 13.13 19.50 2.44
C ASP A 215 12.61 18.69 1.25
N SER A 216 12.08 17.48 1.49
CA SER A 216 11.51 16.64 0.43
C SER A 216 10.30 17.31 -0.21
N VAL A 217 10.44 17.74 -1.46
CA VAL A 217 9.30 18.07 -2.32
C VAL A 217 8.85 16.78 -2.97
N THR A 218 7.67 16.31 -2.59
CA THR A 218 7.15 15.00 -3.02
C THR A 218 5.69 15.12 -3.42
N ARG A 219 5.35 14.56 -4.58
CA ARG A 219 3.98 14.47 -5.11
C ARG A 219 3.38 13.11 -4.85
N PHE A 220 2.07 13.08 -4.61
CA PHE A 220 1.28 11.90 -4.33
C PHE A 220 0.04 11.88 -5.21
N ASP A 221 -0.26 10.72 -5.81
CA ASP A 221 -1.51 10.48 -6.53
C ASP A 221 -2.00 9.04 -6.29
N GLN A 222 -3.17 8.68 -6.84
CA GLN A 222 -3.77 7.34 -6.74
C GLN A 222 -3.77 6.78 -5.30
N ILE A 223 -4.18 7.62 -4.35
CA ILE A 223 -4.22 7.24 -2.94
C ILE A 223 -5.44 6.34 -2.71
N SER A 224 -5.18 5.08 -2.38
CA SER A 224 -6.18 4.04 -2.15
C SER A 224 -6.13 3.58 -0.70
N ILE A 225 -7.29 3.50 -0.04
CA ILE A 225 -7.42 3.05 1.34
C ILE A 225 -8.49 1.97 1.40
N ARG A 226 -8.15 0.79 1.91
CA ARG A 226 -9.06 -0.32 2.14
C ARG A 226 -9.03 -0.72 3.61
N ILE A 227 -10.19 -0.59 4.29
CA ILE A 227 -10.36 -1.09 5.65
C ILE A 227 -10.48 -2.62 5.57
N LEU A 228 -9.74 -3.31 6.41
CA LEU A 228 -9.74 -4.77 6.52
C LEU A 228 -10.55 -5.21 7.75
N PRO A 229 -11.08 -6.43 7.75
CA PRO A 229 -11.79 -7.01 8.91
C PRO A 229 -10.99 -7.02 10.20
#